data_3e963bee106113d339cb58f8c66742a9
#
_entry.id   3e963bee106113d339cb58f8c66742a9
#
_cell.length_a   1.000
_cell.length_b   1.000
_cell.length_c   1.000
_cell.angle_alpha   90.00
_cell.angle_beta   90.00
_cell.angle_gamma   90.00
#
_symmetry.space_group_name_H-M   'P 1'
#
loop_
_entity.id
_entity.type
_entity.pdbx_description
1 polymer ?
#
loop_
_entity_poly.entity_id
_entity_poly.type
_entity_poly.pdbx_seq_one_letter_code
_entity_poly.pdbx_strand_id
1 'polypeptide(L)'
;MSFFVVRQKKHISANYKNLKMSFRIDIVSLLPEIIRSPFDSSILMRAQKKGLVKVYLHDLRKYGEGKHKQVDDYAFGGGAGMVMLAGPIFKCINELKSQRDYDAVIYTTPDGQKFNQKLANKLSLKKNLIILCGHYKGIDQRVRDSLITHEISIGDYVLSGGELAAAVISDALIR
;
A
#
# COMPACT_ATOMS: atom_id res chain seq x y z
N MET A 1 -41.87 -11.66 18.14
CA MET A 1 -40.73 -10.72 17.98
C MET A 1 -39.55 -11.31 17.20
N SER A 2 -39.74 -12.40 16.44
CA SER A 2 -38.60 -13.14 15.78
C SER A 2 -38.58 -13.05 14.25
N PHE A 3 -39.64 -12.64 13.56
CA PHE A 3 -39.74 -12.66 12.10
C PHE A 3 -39.12 -11.44 11.39
N PHE A 4 -39.02 -10.30 12.07
CA PHE A 4 -38.52 -9.06 11.46
C PHE A 4 -36.99 -9.01 11.33
N VAL A 5 -36.26 -9.66 12.25
CA VAL A 5 -34.80 -9.69 12.27
C VAL A 5 -34.22 -10.59 11.16
N VAL A 6 -34.93 -11.68 10.83
CA VAL A 6 -34.49 -12.63 9.78
C VAL A 6 -34.66 -12.04 8.37
N ARG A 7 -35.67 -11.16 8.16
CA ARG A 7 -35.89 -10.52 6.85
C ARG A 7 -34.87 -9.43 6.53
N GLN A 8 -34.42 -8.68 7.55
CA GLN A 8 -33.35 -7.69 7.35
C GLN A 8 -32.00 -8.35 7.04
N LYS A 9 -31.65 -9.47 7.69
CA LYS A 9 -30.40 -10.19 7.37
C LYS A 9 -30.35 -10.75 5.94
N LYS A 10 -31.50 -11.17 5.38
CA LYS A 10 -31.57 -11.63 3.97
C LYS A 10 -31.43 -10.50 2.95
N HIS A 11 -31.96 -9.29 3.23
CA HIS A 11 -31.82 -8.13 2.36
C HIS A 11 -30.39 -7.56 2.36
N ILE A 12 -29.75 -7.57 3.52
CA ILE A 12 -28.32 -7.15 3.63
C ILE A 12 -27.42 -8.11 2.86
N SER A 13 -27.64 -9.44 2.98
CA SER A 13 -26.82 -10.44 2.28
C SER A 13 -27.01 -10.47 0.74
N ALA A 14 -28.19 -10.09 0.24
CA ALA A 14 -28.46 -10.00 -1.19
C ALA A 14 -27.82 -8.78 -1.85
N ASN A 15 -27.76 -7.63 -1.13
CA ASN A 15 -27.08 -6.42 -1.62
C ASN A 15 -25.54 -6.57 -1.66
N TYR A 16 -24.94 -7.35 -0.76
CA TYR A 16 -23.49 -7.62 -0.81
C TYR A 16 -23.06 -8.47 -2.03
N LYS A 17 -23.95 -9.28 -2.62
CA LYS A 17 -23.63 -10.08 -3.81
C LYS A 17 -23.53 -9.27 -5.10
N ASN A 18 -24.11 -8.06 -5.15
CA ASN A 18 -24.09 -7.20 -6.34
C ASN A 18 -23.05 -6.06 -6.28
N LEU A 19 -22.40 -5.81 -5.13
CA LEU A 19 -21.25 -4.90 -5.06
C LEU A 19 -19.97 -5.66 -5.40
N LYS A 20 -19.71 -5.84 -6.69
CA LYS A 20 -18.44 -6.34 -7.25
C LYS A 20 -17.36 -5.24 -7.18
N MET A 21 -17.24 -4.55 -6.04
CA MET A 21 -16.18 -3.58 -5.79
C MET A 21 -15.08 -4.29 -4.98
N SER A 22 -14.19 -4.97 -5.67
CA SER A 22 -13.02 -5.54 -5.03
C SER A 22 -12.06 -4.39 -4.70
N PHE A 23 -11.85 -4.16 -3.42
CA PHE A 23 -10.79 -3.28 -2.92
C PHE A 23 -9.43 -3.77 -3.43
N ARG A 24 -8.60 -2.87 -3.92
CA ARG A 24 -7.29 -3.23 -4.46
C ARG A 24 -6.18 -2.45 -3.76
N ILE A 25 -5.14 -3.16 -3.38
CA ILE A 25 -3.93 -2.59 -2.82
C ILE A 25 -2.73 -3.09 -3.66
N ASP A 26 -2.01 -2.15 -4.24
CA ASP A 26 -0.74 -2.40 -4.95
C ASP A 26 0.39 -1.91 -4.05
N ILE A 27 1.24 -2.83 -3.57
CA ILE A 27 2.37 -2.50 -2.69
C ILE A 27 3.64 -2.53 -3.52
N VAL A 28 4.31 -1.39 -3.59
CA VAL A 28 5.57 -1.20 -4.30
C VAL A 28 6.70 -1.24 -3.27
N SER A 29 7.63 -2.17 -3.42
CA SER A 29 8.70 -2.44 -2.46
C SER A 29 9.99 -2.87 -3.15
N LEU A 30 11.12 -2.69 -2.47
CA LEU A 30 12.42 -3.27 -2.85
C LEU A 30 12.54 -4.74 -2.46
N LEU A 31 11.78 -5.18 -1.45
CA LEU A 31 11.82 -6.51 -0.85
C LEU A 31 10.40 -7.08 -0.64
N PRO A 32 9.61 -7.27 -1.70
CA PRO A 32 8.19 -7.66 -1.58
C PRO A 32 7.99 -9.01 -0.87
N GLU A 33 8.99 -9.88 -0.87
CA GLU A 33 8.90 -11.21 -0.24
C GLU A 33 8.77 -11.12 1.29
N ILE A 34 9.29 -10.05 1.91
CA ILE A 34 9.20 -9.85 3.38
C ILE A 34 7.75 -9.84 3.85
N ILE A 35 6.84 -9.31 3.05
CA ILE A 35 5.44 -9.12 3.42
C ILE A 35 4.46 -10.08 2.74
N ARG A 36 4.93 -11.06 2.00
CA ARG A 36 4.05 -12.04 1.34
C ARG A 36 3.25 -12.87 2.34
N SER A 37 3.93 -13.41 3.34
CA SER A 37 3.35 -14.38 4.28
C SER A 37 2.10 -13.87 5.04
N PRO A 38 1.99 -12.63 5.54
CA PRO A 38 0.76 -12.11 6.13
C PRO A 38 -0.45 -12.16 5.19
N PHE A 39 -0.25 -11.91 3.88
CA PHE A 39 -1.35 -11.91 2.89
C PHE A 39 -1.78 -13.30 2.48
N ASP A 40 -0.93 -14.30 2.67
CA ASP A 40 -1.20 -15.70 2.33
C ASP A 40 -1.82 -16.49 3.50
N SER A 41 -2.16 -15.83 4.60
CA SER A 41 -2.67 -16.49 5.80
C SER A 41 -3.90 -15.81 6.40
N SER A 42 -4.61 -16.55 7.27
CA SER A 42 -5.70 -16.09 8.12
C SER A 42 -6.80 -15.29 7.39
N ILE A 43 -7.19 -14.14 7.95
CA ILE A 43 -8.31 -13.32 7.48
C ILE A 43 -7.99 -12.63 6.15
N LEU A 44 -6.74 -12.23 5.92
CA LEU A 44 -6.31 -11.56 4.70
C LEU A 44 -6.41 -12.50 3.49
N MET A 45 -5.94 -13.74 3.64
CA MET A 45 -6.11 -14.77 2.62
C MET A 45 -7.60 -15.06 2.35
N ARG A 46 -8.43 -15.16 3.40
CA ARG A 46 -9.87 -15.41 3.23
C ARG A 46 -10.58 -14.27 2.51
N ALA A 47 -10.22 -13.01 2.78
CA ALA A 47 -10.76 -11.85 2.09
C ALA A 47 -10.42 -11.87 0.60
N GLN A 48 -9.17 -12.21 0.26
CA GLN A 48 -8.72 -12.37 -1.13
C GLN A 48 -9.45 -13.53 -1.83
N LYS A 49 -9.56 -14.70 -1.21
CA LYS A 49 -10.30 -15.86 -1.75
C LYS A 49 -11.78 -15.57 -1.98
N LYS A 50 -12.40 -14.71 -1.15
CA LYS A 50 -13.79 -14.25 -1.34
C LYS A 50 -13.92 -13.14 -2.38
N GLY A 51 -12.82 -12.65 -2.96
CA GLY A 51 -12.81 -11.58 -3.95
C GLY A 51 -13.18 -10.20 -3.39
N LEU A 52 -13.11 -10.01 -2.06
CA LEU A 52 -13.39 -8.74 -1.39
C LEU A 52 -12.23 -7.75 -1.55
N VAL A 53 -11.01 -8.26 -1.58
CA VAL A 53 -9.78 -7.50 -1.78
C VAL A 53 -8.83 -8.24 -2.72
N LYS A 54 -7.98 -7.47 -3.41
CA LYS A 54 -6.85 -7.98 -4.17
C LYS A 54 -5.60 -7.25 -3.73
N VAL A 55 -4.57 -7.98 -3.30
CA VAL A 55 -3.27 -7.42 -2.94
C VAL A 55 -2.25 -7.86 -3.97
N TYR A 56 -1.51 -6.90 -4.52
CA TYR A 56 -0.43 -7.13 -5.48
C TYR A 56 0.87 -6.57 -4.93
N LEU A 57 1.92 -7.37 -5.00
CA LEU A 57 3.26 -7.01 -4.59
C LEU A 57 4.11 -6.72 -5.82
N HIS A 58 4.66 -5.51 -5.90
CA HIS A 58 5.47 -5.05 -7.02
C HIS A 58 6.91 -4.87 -6.57
N ASP A 59 7.82 -5.56 -7.25
CA ASP A 59 9.25 -5.42 -7.04
C ASP A 59 9.76 -4.20 -7.81
N LEU A 60 10.15 -3.15 -7.07
CA LEU A 60 10.67 -1.90 -7.63
C LEU A 60 11.99 -2.11 -8.39
N ARG A 61 12.78 -3.14 -8.08
CA ARG A 61 14.02 -3.46 -8.77
C ARG A 61 13.83 -3.76 -10.25
N LYS A 62 12.62 -4.19 -10.66
CA LYS A 62 12.27 -4.40 -12.07
C LYS A 62 12.33 -3.12 -12.90
N TYR A 63 12.16 -1.96 -12.25
CA TYR A 63 12.17 -0.63 -12.86
C TYR A 63 13.51 0.09 -12.71
N GLY A 64 14.50 -0.59 -12.09
CA GLY A 64 15.84 -0.04 -11.83
C GLY A 64 16.57 0.39 -13.08
N GLU A 65 17.49 1.32 -12.93
CA GLU A 65 18.21 1.97 -14.01
C GLU A 65 19.53 1.25 -14.33
N GLY A 66 19.92 1.34 -15.59
CA GLY A 66 21.18 0.79 -16.08
C GLY A 66 21.26 -0.75 -16.02
N LYS A 67 22.46 -1.29 -16.32
CA LYS A 67 22.74 -2.72 -16.37
C LYS A 67 22.57 -3.44 -15.02
N HIS A 68 22.77 -2.72 -13.93
CA HIS A 68 22.69 -3.26 -12.55
C HIS A 68 21.33 -3.05 -11.89
N LYS A 69 20.32 -2.54 -12.62
CA LYS A 69 18.97 -2.26 -12.10
C LYS A 69 19.01 -1.43 -10.81
N GLN A 70 19.79 -0.36 -10.84
CA GLN A 70 19.99 0.52 -9.71
C GLN A 70 18.67 1.21 -9.32
N VAL A 71 18.36 1.22 -8.03
CA VAL A 71 17.12 1.79 -7.46
C VAL A 71 17.39 2.82 -6.37
N ASP A 72 18.65 3.00 -6.01
CA ASP A 72 19.14 3.86 -4.94
C ASP A 72 20.44 4.55 -5.33
N ASP A 73 20.71 5.71 -4.74
CA ASP A 73 21.94 6.48 -4.93
C ASP A 73 22.23 7.35 -3.69
N TYR A 74 23.41 7.93 -3.66
CA TYR A 74 23.76 8.90 -2.63
C TYR A 74 22.85 10.13 -2.69
N ALA A 75 22.53 10.70 -1.52
CA ALA A 75 21.74 11.92 -1.45
C ALA A 75 22.48 13.11 -2.07
N PHE A 76 21.79 13.94 -2.85
CA PHE A 76 22.31 15.21 -3.30
C PHE A 76 22.69 16.07 -2.08
N GLY A 77 23.93 16.59 -2.04
CA GLY A 77 24.43 17.36 -0.89
C GLY A 77 25.26 16.55 0.09
N GLY A 78 25.48 15.27 -0.15
CA GLY A 78 26.38 14.42 0.64
C GLY A 78 25.72 13.85 1.90
N GLY A 79 26.57 13.28 2.77
CA GLY A 79 26.16 12.59 3.99
C GLY A 79 26.07 11.07 3.84
N ALA A 80 26.14 10.36 4.97
CA ALA A 80 26.11 8.90 4.98
C ALA A 80 24.72 8.36 4.63
N GLY A 81 24.66 7.28 3.83
CA GLY A 81 23.44 6.55 3.47
C GLY A 81 22.89 6.93 2.10
N MET A 82 21.97 6.13 1.62
CA MET A 82 21.39 6.19 0.28
C MET A 82 19.95 6.70 0.31
N VAL A 83 19.42 7.10 -0.82
CA VAL A 83 18.01 7.44 -1.05
C VAL A 83 17.49 6.65 -2.23
N MET A 84 16.20 6.33 -2.24
CA MET A 84 15.57 5.67 -3.37
C MET A 84 15.44 6.66 -4.54
N LEU A 85 15.86 6.22 -5.72
CA LEU A 85 15.83 7.02 -6.95
C LEU A 85 14.40 7.32 -7.41
N ALA A 86 14.20 8.54 -7.91
CA ALA A 86 12.93 8.97 -8.47
C ALA A 86 12.53 8.19 -9.73
N GLY A 87 13.47 7.93 -10.64
CA GLY A 87 13.22 7.29 -11.94
C GLY A 87 12.48 5.95 -11.82
N PRO A 88 12.98 4.95 -11.08
CA PRO A 88 12.31 3.68 -10.87
C PRO A 88 10.91 3.83 -10.27
N ILE A 89 10.76 4.72 -9.28
CA ILE A 89 9.46 4.95 -8.61
C ILE A 89 8.45 5.56 -9.59
N PHE A 90 8.83 6.58 -10.35
CA PHE A 90 7.98 7.18 -11.38
C PHE A 90 7.55 6.16 -12.43
N LYS A 91 8.48 5.34 -12.95
CA LYS A 91 8.19 4.30 -13.93
C LYS A 91 7.14 3.31 -13.39
N CYS A 92 7.36 2.78 -12.18
CA CYS A 92 6.46 1.82 -11.56
C CYS A 92 5.06 2.41 -11.31
N ILE A 93 4.97 3.56 -10.64
CA ILE A 93 3.68 4.17 -10.29
C ILE A 93 2.92 4.64 -11.53
N ASN A 94 3.60 5.21 -12.54
CA ASN A 94 2.96 5.62 -13.78
C ASN A 94 2.46 4.42 -14.60
N GLU A 95 3.18 3.29 -14.62
CA GLU A 95 2.69 2.05 -15.24
C GLU A 95 1.41 1.57 -14.53
N LEU A 96 1.37 1.58 -13.20
CA LEU A 96 0.17 1.21 -12.46
C LEU A 96 -0.99 2.17 -12.76
N LYS A 97 -0.73 3.48 -12.77
CA LYS A 97 -1.73 4.52 -13.08
C LYS A 97 -2.22 4.47 -14.54
N SER A 98 -1.42 3.99 -15.48
CA SER A 98 -1.86 3.80 -16.87
C SER A 98 -2.90 2.69 -17.03
N GLN A 99 -2.95 1.75 -16.12
CA GLN A 99 -3.87 0.61 -16.15
C GLN A 99 -5.21 0.89 -15.45
N ARG A 100 -5.23 1.84 -14.49
CA ARG A 100 -6.41 2.20 -13.70
C ARG A 100 -6.23 3.47 -12.90
N ASP A 101 -7.36 4.06 -12.46
CA ASP A 101 -7.33 5.16 -11.51
C ASP A 101 -7.05 4.66 -10.09
N TYR A 102 -6.21 5.39 -9.37
CA TYR A 102 -5.92 5.17 -7.96
C TYR A 102 -6.41 6.34 -7.11
N ASP A 103 -7.12 6.02 -6.04
CA ASP A 103 -7.71 7.00 -5.12
C ASP A 103 -6.68 7.61 -4.17
N ALA A 104 -5.57 6.92 -3.93
CA ALA A 104 -4.45 7.42 -3.14
C ALA A 104 -3.15 6.65 -3.43
N VAL A 105 -2.04 7.38 -3.27
CA VAL A 105 -0.68 6.85 -3.22
C VAL A 105 -0.14 7.16 -1.83
N ILE A 106 0.08 6.12 -1.05
CA ILE A 106 0.54 6.19 0.34
C ILE A 106 2.03 5.90 0.36
N TYR A 107 2.80 6.73 1.03
CA TYR A 107 4.21 6.50 1.33
C TYR A 107 4.38 6.16 2.80
N THR A 108 5.00 5.01 3.10
CA THR A 108 5.31 4.61 4.48
C THR A 108 6.63 5.24 4.92
N THR A 109 6.57 6.11 5.92
CA THR A 109 7.73 6.86 6.40
C THR A 109 7.58 7.20 7.89
N PRO A 110 8.67 7.22 8.68
CA PRO A 110 8.60 7.55 10.11
C PRO A 110 8.10 8.96 10.41
N ASP A 111 8.39 9.92 9.52
CA ASP A 111 8.01 11.34 9.62
C ASP A 111 6.60 11.66 9.11
N GLY A 112 5.85 10.66 8.68
CA GLY A 112 4.49 10.81 8.17
C GLY A 112 3.43 11.00 9.26
N GLN A 113 2.19 11.26 8.83
CA GLN A 113 1.03 11.33 9.71
C GLN A 113 0.85 10.00 10.45
N LYS A 114 0.67 10.06 11.77
CA LYS A 114 0.46 8.86 12.58
C LYS A 114 -0.82 8.13 12.17
N PHE A 115 -0.68 6.84 11.82
CA PHE A 115 -1.79 5.97 11.48
C PHE A 115 -2.68 5.72 12.70
N ASN A 116 -3.99 5.82 12.50
CA ASN A 116 -4.99 5.55 13.52
C ASN A 116 -6.28 5.01 12.89
N GLN A 117 -7.23 4.55 13.71
CA GLN A 117 -8.47 3.95 13.23
C GLN A 117 -9.31 4.91 12.37
N LYS A 118 -9.31 6.22 12.65
CA LYS A 118 -10.03 7.21 11.85
C LYS A 118 -9.49 7.28 10.42
N LEU A 119 -8.16 7.27 10.26
CA LEU A 119 -7.50 7.25 8.95
C LEU A 119 -7.72 5.91 8.25
N ALA A 120 -7.64 4.79 8.97
CA ALA A 120 -7.94 3.47 8.43
C ALA A 120 -9.36 3.41 7.85
N ASN A 121 -10.35 3.86 8.60
CA ASN A 121 -11.75 3.91 8.14
C ASN A 121 -11.91 4.78 6.88
N LYS A 122 -11.22 5.94 6.80
CA LYS A 122 -11.26 6.80 5.62
C LYS A 122 -10.66 6.13 4.39
N LEU A 123 -9.52 5.45 4.55
CA LEU A 123 -8.82 4.80 3.44
C LEU A 123 -9.51 3.50 3.00
N SER A 124 -10.15 2.76 3.90
CA SER A 124 -10.89 1.52 3.57
C SER A 124 -12.11 1.75 2.67
N LEU A 125 -12.60 2.99 2.57
CA LEU A 125 -13.69 3.37 1.65
C LEU A 125 -13.21 3.62 0.22
N LYS A 126 -11.91 3.64 -0.01
CA LYS A 126 -11.30 3.79 -1.34
C LYS A 126 -11.38 2.49 -2.13
N LYS A 127 -11.21 2.56 -3.46
CA LYS A 127 -11.26 1.38 -4.34
C LYS A 127 -9.88 0.83 -4.66
N ASN A 128 -8.96 1.72 -4.99
CA ASN A 128 -7.62 1.36 -5.44
C ASN A 128 -6.58 2.20 -4.70
N LEU A 129 -5.64 1.55 -4.04
CA LEU A 129 -4.55 2.20 -3.33
C LEU A 129 -3.20 1.70 -3.85
N ILE A 130 -2.22 2.61 -3.91
CA ILE A 130 -0.80 2.25 -4.01
C ILE A 130 -0.19 2.52 -2.63
N ILE A 131 0.63 1.59 -2.14
CA ILE A 131 1.48 1.78 -0.95
C ILE A 131 2.93 1.66 -1.39
N LEU A 132 3.67 2.75 -1.33
CA LEU A 132 5.12 2.78 -1.58
C LEU A 132 5.85 2.56 -0.25
N CYS A 133 6.62 1.48 -0.17
CA CYS A 133 7.46 1.19 0.98
C CYS A 133 8.74 2.00 0.93
N GLY A 134 8.99 2.82 1.96
CA GLY A 134 10.25 3.54 2.11
C GLY A 134 11.40 2.63 2.48
N HIS A 135 12.59 2.98 2.01
CA HIS A 135 13.84 2.33 2.36
C HIS A 135 14.96 3.35 2.51
N TYR A 136 16.08 2.93 3.10
CA TYR A 136 17.26 3.77 3.29
C TYR A 136 16.94 5.05 4.09
N LYS A 137 17.41 6.22 3.63
CA LYS A 137 17.08 7.54 4.20
C LYS A 137 15.78 8.14 3.67
N GLY A 138 15.04 7.40 2.86
CA GLY A 138 13.79 7.84 2.27
C GLY A 138 13.82 7.82 0.73
N ILE A 139 12.94 8.59 0.15
CA ILE A 139 12.78 8.73 -1.30
C ILE A 139 13.13 10.15 -1.75
N ASP A 140 13.46 10.30 -3.03
CA ASP A 140 13.69 11.61 -3.65
C ASP A 140 12.46 12.51 -3.44
N GLN A 141 12.72 13.77 -3.02
CA GLN A 141 11.67 14.74 -2.68
C GLN A 141 10.70 14.98 -3.84
N ARG A 142 11.18 14.93 -5.09
CA ARG A 142 10.33 15.08 -6.28
C ARG A 142 9.22 14.05 -6.36
N VAL A 143 9.44 12.84 -5.84
CA VAL A 143 8.42 11.78 -5.74
C VAL A 143 7.38 12.15 -4.70
N ARG A 144 7.83 12.64 -3.52
CA ARG A 144 6.91 13.07 -2.44
C ARG A 144 5.98 14.16 -2.95
N ASP A 145 6.53 15.17 -3.61
CA ASP A 145 5.79 16.35 -4.07
C ASP A 145 4.79 16.05 -5.21
N SER A 146 5.10 15.08 -6.08
CA SER A 146 4.33 14.87 -7.31
C SER A 146 3.42 13.64 -7.32
N LEU A 147 3.77 12.58 -6.58
CA LEU A 147 3.05 11.30 -6.62
C LEU A 147 2.34 10.96 -5.32
N ILE A 148 2.88 11.38 -4.17
CA ILE A 148 2.38 10.94 -2.86
C ILE A 148 1.18 11.80 -2.43
N THR A 149 0.11 11.12 -2.02
CA THR A 149 -1.09 11.79 -1.49
C THR A 149 -1.18 11.72 0.04
N HIS A 150 -0.54 10.70 0.62
CA HIS A 150 -0.52 10.48 2.08
C HIS A 150 0.85 9.94 2.50
N GLU A 151 1.45 10.55 3.47
CA GLU A 151 2.65 10.07 4.15
C GLU A 151 2.23 9.53 5.50
N ILE A 152 2.50 8.24 5.75
CA ILE A 152 1.95 7.55 6.92
C ILE A 152 3.04 6.88 7.74
N SER A 153 3.04 7.18 9.04
CA SER A 153 3.84 6.51 10.07
C SER A 153 2.97 5.58 10.91
N ILE A 154 3.44 4.38 11.21
CA ILE A 154 2.76 3.44 12.12
C ILE A 154 3.17 3.62 13.60
N GLY A 155 4.13 4.48 13.87
CA GLY A 155 4.61 4.75 15.24
C GLY A 155 5.88 5.59 15.26
N ASP A 156 6.25 6.04 16.44
CA ASP A 156 7.46 6.83 16.68
C ASP A 156 8.67 5.90 16.88
N TYR A 157 9.04 5.22 15.81
CA TYR A 157 10.21 4.35 15.73
C TYR A 157 10.60 4.10 14.26
N VAL A 158 11.86 3.72 14.06
CA VAL A 158 12.39 3.43 12.72
C VAL A 158 12.49 1.93 12.52
N LEU A 159 12.01 1.46 11.36
CA LEU A 159 12.16 0.08 10.90
C LEU A 159 13.24 0.01 9.81
N SER A 160 13.67 -1.21 9.47
CA SER A 160 14.62 -1.45 8.37
C SER A 160 14.08 -1.06 7.00
N GLY A 161 12.74 -1.01 6.86
CA GLY A 161 12.03 -0.61 5.65
C GLY A 161 10.55 -0.45 5.90
N GLY A 162 9.83 0.08 4.92
CA GLY A 162 8.40 0.36 5.00
C GLY A 162 7.49 -0.85 4.80
N GLU A 163 8.03 -2.03 4.51
CA GLU A 163 7.27 -3.23 4.20
C GLU A 163 6.35 -3.66 5.34
N LEU A 164 6.90 -3.77 6.56
CA LEU A 164 6.09 -4.14 7.73
C LEU A 164 5.02 -3.09 8.04
N ALA A 165 5.34 -1.80 7.85
CA ALA A 165 4.35 -0.72 7.97
C ALA A 165 3.23 -0.88 6.93
N ALA A 166 3.57 -1.20 5.68
CA ALA A 166 2.60 -1.46 4.62
C ALA A 166 1.71 -2.67 4.95
N ALA A 167 2.26 -3.73 5.55
CA ALA A 167 1.49 -4.89 6.00
C ALA A 167 0.49 -4.52 7.10
N VAL A 168 0.93 -3.77 8.13
CA VAL A 168 0.07 -3.30 9.23
C VAL A 168 -1.06 -2.40 8.71
N ILE A 169 -0.75 -1.44 7.84
CA ILE A 169 -1.74 -0.57 7.21
C ILE A 169 -2.75 -1.41 6.41
N SER A 170 -2.26 -2.31 5.56
CA SER A 170 -3.11 -3.16 4.73
C SER A 170 -4.04 -4.07 5.56
N ASP A 171 -3.53 -4.67 6.64
CA ASP A 171 -4.35 -5.48 7.55
C ASP A 171 -5.50 -4.67 8.14
N ALA A 172 -5.21 -3.46 8.65
CA ALA A 172 -6.22 -2.57 9.21
C ALA A 172 -7.26 -2.07 8.19
N LEU A 173 -6.87 -1.94 6.91
CA LEU A 173 -7.78 -1.53 5.82
C LEU A 173 -8.69 -2.67 5.34
N ILE A 174 -8.20 -3.91 5.37
CA ILE A 174 -8.91 -5.09 4.87
C ILE A 174 -9.90 -5.63 5.89
N ARG A 175 -9.61 -5.42 7.18
CA ARG A 175 -10.41 -5.91 8.29
C ARG A 175 -11.75 -5.18 8.43
#